data_68361d0c96050f6644df8a7d7753b726
#
_entry.id   68361d0c96050f6644df8a7d7753b726
#
_cell.length_a   1.000
_cell.length_b   1.000
_cell.length_c   1.000
_cell.angle_alpha   90.00
_cell.angle_beta   90.00
_cell.angle_gamma   90.00
#
_symmetry.space_group_name_H-M   'P 1'
#
loop_
_entity.id
_entity.type
_entity.pdbx_description
1 polymer ?
#
loop_
_entity_poly.entity_id
_entity_poly.type
_entity_poly.pdbx_seq_one_letter_code
_entity_poly.pdbx_strand_id
1 'polypeptide(L)'
;MPQVRKVGDDVLLERLTRTFKDVGYEGASLAALSDATGLKKSSLYHRFPDGKAQMAQEVMAETARVLDAEMFPLLAAEGAPADKIGAFVRVMDGFYAGGRQSCLLNMLQPPRDEANACGDAIATTFQRLLTALGAVAREAGADDIEAKLRAEQVLVELQGSLVVARGVGDAAIFGRALGRLPSIILDG
;
A
#
# COMPACT_ATOMS: atom_id res chain seq x y z
N MET A 1 -32.59 15.71 20.19
CA MET A 1 -31.14 15.86 19.84
C MET A 1 -30.80 14.77 18.86
N PRO A 2 -30.24 15.07 17.67
CA PRO A 2 -29.85 14.01 16.74
C PRO A 2 -28.67 13.23 17.35
N GLN A 3 -28.89 11.94 17.50
CA GLN A 3 -27.88 10.99 17.97
C GLN A 3 -26.72 11.00 16.98
N VAL A 4 -25.55 11.46 17.40
CA VAL A 4 -24.30 11.36 16.62
C VAL A 4 -24.08 9.86 16.38
N ARG A 5 -24.28 9.38 15.15
CA ARG A 5 -23.94 8.01 14.76
C ARG A 5 -22.47 7.80 15.09
N LYS A 6 -22.18 6.93 16.06
CA LYS A 6 -20.82 6.46 16.31
C LYS A 6 -20.36 5.75 15.04
N VAL A 7 -19.43 6.37 14.30
CA VAL A 7 -18.73 5.72 13.20
C VAL A 7 -17.84 4.68 13.87
N GLY A 8 -17.96 3.41 13.49
CA GLY A 8 -17.05 2.36 13.99
C GLY A 8 -15.60 2.67 13.58
N ASP A 9 -14.64 2.26 14.38
CA ASP A 9 -13.22 2.53 14.13
C ASP A 9 -12.76 1.98 12.76
N ASP A 10 -13.25 0.82 12.35
CA ASP A 10 -12.93 0.23 11.04
C ASP A 10 -13.39 1.11 9.87
N VAL A 11 -14.65 1.60 9.94
CA VAL A 11 -15.21 2.50 8.92
C VAL A 11 -14.48 3.85 8.92
N LEU A 12 -14.06 4.31 10.10
CA LEU A 12 -13.29 5.55 10.24
C LEU A 12 -11.93 5.42 9.57
N LEU A 13 -11.18 4.35 9.87
CA LEU A 13 -9.86 4.09 9.27
C LEU A 13 -9.98 3.86 7.76
N GLU A 14 -11.02 3.16 7.27
CA GLU A 14 -11.26 2.99 5.83
C GLU A 14 -11.43 4.35 5.11
N ARG A 15 -12.24 5.26 5.68
CA ARG A 15 -12.48 6.58 5.10
C ARG A 15 -11.24 7.46 5.11
N LEU A 16 -10.46 7.42 6.20
CA LEU A 16 -9.17 8.11 6.29
C LEU A 16 -8.19 7.54 5.24
N THR A 17 -8.10 6.21 5.13
CA THR A 17 -7.26 5.53 4.13
C THR A 17 -7.59 5.97 2.72
N ARG A 18 -8.87 6.00 2.37
CA ARG A 18 -9.31 6.49 1.05
C ARG A 18 -8.88 7.93 0.82
N THR A 19 -9.10 8.81 1.78
CA THR A 19 -8.72 10.21 1.65
C THR A 19 -7.21 10.37 1.43
N PHE A 20 -6.38 9.68 2.23
CA PHE A 20 -4.93 9.71 2.04
C PHE A 20 -4.48 9.11 0.69
N LYS A 21 -5.12 8.05 0.21
CA LYS A 21 -4.86 7.47 -1.11
C LYS A 21 -5.20 8.44 -2.25
N ASP A 22 -6.25 9.25 -2.08
CA ASP A 22 -6.73 10.17 -3.12
C ASP A 22 -5.88 11.43 -3.23
N VAL A 23 -5.53 12.06 -2.10
CA VAL A 23 -4.91 13.40 -2.09
C VAL A 23 -3.52 13.46 -1.44
N GLY A 24 -3.03 12.35 -0.89
CA GLY A 24 -1.74 12.28 -0.19
C GLY A 24 -1.76 12.91 1.20
N TYR A 25 -0.62 12.79 1.91
CA TYR A 25 -0.50 13.34 3.25
C TYR A 25 -0.70 14.87 3.25
N GLU A 26 -0.02 15.60 2.37
CA GLU A 26 -0.08 17.06 2.33
C GLU A 26 -1.46 17.58 1.91
N GLY A 27 -2.08 16.92 0.90
CA GLY A 27 -3.42 17.29 0.42
C GLY A 27 -4.56 16.98 1.39
N ALA A 28 -4.35 16.06 2.33
CA ALA A 28 -5.35 15.66 3.33
C ALA A 28 -5.48 16.73 4.43
N SER A 29 -6.20 17.83 4.12
CA SER A 29 -6.51 18.84 5.12
C SER A 29 -7.47 18.30 6.18
N LEU A 30 -7.46 18.90 7.38
CA LEU A 30 -8.38 18.51 8.46
C LEU A 30 -9.87 18.72 8.08
N ALA A 31 -10.13 19.62 7.16
CA ALA A 31 -11.48 19.81 6.60
C ALA A 31 -11.86 18.63 5.72
N ALA A 32 -10.99 18.23 4.78
CA ALA A 32 -11.21 17.06 3.91
C ALA A 32 -11.39 15.76 4.72
N LEU A 33 -10.57 15.53 5.76
CA LEU A 33 -10.68 14.39 6.66
C LEU A 33 -12.00 14.41 7.47
N SER A 34 -12.43 15.59 7.93
CA SER A 34 -13.72 15.79 8.60
C SER A 34 -14.90 15.45 7.69
N ASP A 35 -14.87 15.96 6.47
CA ASP A 35 -15.92 15.75 5.47
C ASP A 35 -16.00 14.26 5.05
N ALA A 36 -14.86 13.63 4.77
CA ALA A 36 -14.80 12.24 4.37
C ALA A 36 -15.29 11.28 5.48
N THR A 37 -14.93 11.57 6.72
CA THR A 37 -15.32 10.73 7.87
C THR A 37 -16.74 11.00 8.37
N GLY A 38 -17.31 12.18 8.06
CA GLY A 38 -18.57 12.64 8.61
C GLY A 38 -18.48 13.05 10.10
N LEU A 39 -17.26 13.15 10.63
CA LEU A 39 -17.02 13.57 12.00
C LEU A 39 -16.63 15.07 12.04
N LYS A 40 -17.10 15.78 13.07
CA LYS A 40 -16.64 17.15 13.32
C LYS A 40 -15.15 17.15 13.66
N LYS A 41 -14.45 18.23 13.33
CA LYS A 41 -13.02 18.43 13.66
C LYS A 41 -12.72 18.18 15.14
N SER A 42 -13.60 18.62 16.05
CA SER A 42 -13.49 18.38 17.49
C SER A 42 -13.54 16.90 17.86
N SER A 43 -14.38 16.12 17.16
CA SER A 43 -14.48 14.67 17.36
C SER A 43 -13.23 13.94 16.82
N LEU A 44 -12.67 14.41 15.69
CA LEU A 44 -11.41 13.89 15.16
C LEU A 44 -10.26 14.14 16.14
N TYR A 45 -10.11 15.35 16.69
CA TYR A 45 -9.08 15.63 17.70
C TYR A 45 -9.29 14.88 19.01
N HIS A 46 -10.54 14.59 19.38
CA HIS A 46 -10.81 13.73 20.53
C HIS A 46 -10.33 12.28 20.31
N ARG A 47 -10.52 11.75 19.09
CA ARG A 47 -10.09 10.37 18.74
C ARG A 47 -8.60 10.30 18.40
N PHE A 48 -8.04 11.35 17.80
CA PHE A 48 -6.66 11.48 17.36
C PHE A 48 -6.04 12.77 17.95
N PRO A 49 -5.60 12.77 19.21
CA PRO A 49 -5.04 13.94 19.86
C PRO A 49 -3.86 14.57 19.12
N ASP A 50 -2.99 13.75 18.48
CA ASP A 50 -1.86 14.21 17.68
C ASP A 50 -2.26 14.59 16.23
N GLY A 51 -3.56 14.67 15.95
CA GLY A 51 -4.13 15.16 14.70
C GLY A 51 -3.81 14.29 13.49
N LYS A 52 -3.49 14.93 12.36
CA LYS A 52 -3.26 14.26 11.06
C LYS A 52 -2.12 13.24 11.11
N ALA A 53 -1.09 13.51 11.86
CA ALA A 53 0.05 12.60 12.00
C ALA A 53 -0.38 11.26 12.62
N GLN A 54 -1.15 11.29 13.70
CA GLN A 54 -1.68 10.07 14.32
C GLN A 54 -2.65 9.34 13.39
N MET A 55 -3.52 10.06 12.68
CA MET A 55 -4.44 9.45 11.69
C MET A 55 -3.66 8.69 10.62
N ALA A 56 -2.58 9.28 10.09
CA ALA A 56 -1.74 8.65 9.09
C ALA A 56 -1.00 7.42 9.66
N GLN A 57 -0.50 7.50 10.89
CA GLN A 57 0.14 6.36 11.56
C GLN A 57 -0.83 5.18 11.77
N GLU A 58 -2.06 5.44 12.25
CA GLU A 58 -3.04 4.38 12.48
C GLU A 58 -3.50 3.75 11.14
N VAL A 59 -3.68 4.55 10.10
CA VAL A 59 -3.98 4.05 8.73
C VAL A 59 -2.80 3.22 8.18
N MET A 60 -1.56 3.65 8.42
CA MET A 60 -0.38 2.88 8.01
C MET A 60 -0.26 1.57 8.77
N ALA A 61 -0.51 1.58 10.08
CA ALA A 61 -0.51 0.37 10.92
C ALA A 61 -1.58 -0.64 10.48
N GLU A 62 -2.79 -0.17 10.16
CA GLU A 62 -3.85 -1.02 9.61
C GLU A 62 -3.48 -1.61 8.25
N THR A 63 -2.85 -0.81 7.38
CA THR A 63 -2.35 -1.31 6.10
C THR A 63 -1.29 -2.39 6.30
N ALA A 64 -0.34 -2.19 7.22
CA ALA A 64 0.66 -3.20 7.54
C ALA A 64 0.01 -4.50 8.05
N ARG A 65 -1.01 -4.40 8.91
CA ARG A 65 -1.78 -5.55 9.41
C ARG A 65 -2.46 -6.33 8.29
N VAL A 66 -3.05 -5.64 7.31
CA VAL A 66 -3.67 -6.28 6.13
C VAL A 66 -2.61 -6.99 5.29
N LEU A 67 -1.46 -6.36 5.04
CA LEU A 67 -0.36 -6.98 4.30
C LEU A 67 0.19 -8.22 5.04
N ASP A 68 0.28 -8.17 6.37
CA ASP A 68 0.70 -9.30 7.20
C ASP A 68 -0.28 -10.47 7.16
N ALA A 69 -1.57 -10.19 7.09
CA ALA A 69 -2.61 -11.21 7.07
C ALA A 69 -2.83 -11.83 5.69
N GLU A 70 -2.76 -11.04 4.63
CA GLU A 70 -3.25 -11.44 3.31
C GLU A 70 -2.14 -11.63 2.27
N MET A 71 -1.01 -10.93 2.38
CA MET A 71 0.00 -10.90 1.32
C MET A 71 1.27 -11.68 1.67
N PHE A 72 1.91 -11.38 2.80
CA PHE A 72 3.16 -12.05 3.17
C PHE A 72 3.03 -13.57 3.32
N PRO A 73 1.91 -14.12 3.86
CA PRO A 73 1.74 -15.57 3.91
C PRO A 73 1.72 -16.23 2.55
N LEU A 74 1.24 -15.56 1.49
CA LEU A 74 1.23 -16.11 0.14
C LEU A 74 2.63 -16.28 -0.44
N LEU A 75 3.52 -15.31 -0.20
CA LEU A 75 4.91 -15.36 -0.64
C LEU A 75 5.75 -16.36 0.18
N ALA A 76 5.37 -16.60 1.43
CA ALA A 76 6.04 -17.54 2.33
C ALA A 76 5.44 -18.96 2.30
N ALA A 77 4.32 -19.18 1.59
CA ALA A 77 3.66 -20.48 1.53
C ALA A 77 4.58 -21.58 0.94
N GLU A 78 4.30 -22.84 1.24
CA GLU A 78 4.90 -23.95 0.51
C GLU A 78 4.29 -24.03 -0.91
N GLY A 79 5.08 -24.47 -1.89
CA GLY A 79 4.63 -24.66 -3.25
C GLY A 79 5.55 -24.05 -4.31
N ALA A 80 5.15 -24.15 -5.56
CA ALA A 80 5.95 -23.65 -6.67
C ALA A 80 6.04 -22.11 -6.66
N PRO A 81 7.20 -21.51 -6.98
CA PRO A 81 7.36 -20.06 -7.08
C PRO A 81 6.30 -19.39 -8.00
N ALA A 82 5.91 -20.09 -9.08
CA ALA A 82 4.88 -19.61 -10.00
C ALA A 82 3.49 -19.43 -9.32
N ASP A 83 3.14 -20.34 -8.41
CA ASP A 83 1.86 -20.26 -7.68
C ASP A 83 1.87 -19.09 -6.69
N LYS A 84 3.01 -18.89 -5.98
CA LYS A 84 3.21 -17.80 -5.03
C LYS A 84 3.09 -16.44 -5.70
N ILE A 85 3.84 -16.21 -6.79
CA ILE A 85 3.77 -14.95 -7.50
C ILE A 85 2.42 -14.73 -8.18
N GLY A 86 1.79 -15.79 -8.68
CA GLY A 86 0.43 -15.74 -9.23
C GLY A 86 -0.62 -15.36 -8.18
N ALA A 87 -0.51 -15.87 -6.95
CA ALA A 87 -1.36 -15.48 -5.83
C ALA A 87 -1.12 -14.02 -5.42
N PHE A 88 0.13 -13.60 -5.32
CA PHE A 88 0.50 -12.20 -5.07
C PHE A 88 -0.11 -11.24 -6.09
N VAL A 89 0.00 -11.54 -7.38
CA VAL A 89 -0.58 -10.73 -8.47
C VAL A 89 -2.08 -10.56 -8.30
N ARG A 90 -2.82 -11.65 -7.99
CA ARG A 90 -4.27 -11.58 -7.77
C ARG A 90 -4.65 -10.70 -6.58
N VAL A 91 -3.90 -10.82 -5.48
CA VAL A 91 -4.14 -9.97 -4.30
C VAL A 91 -3.84 -8.51 -4.61
N MET A 92 -2.73 -8.22 -5.33
CA MET A 92 -2.40 -6.85 -5.74
C MET A 92 -3.44 -6.23 -6.66
N ASP A 93 -4.01 -6.99 -7.57
CA ASP A 93 -5.10 -6.51 -8.43
C ASP A 93 -6.31 -6.05 -7.61
N GLY A 94 -6.76 -6.87 -6.67
CA GLY A 94 -7.84 -6.53 -5.74
C GLY A 94 -7.49 -5.34 -4.84
N PHE A 95 -6.30 -5.37 -4.23
CA PHE A 95 -5.83 -4.35 -3.29
C PHE A 95 -5.76 -2.94 -3.90
N TYR A 96 -5.42 -2.85 -5.19
CA TYR A 96 -5.39 -1.59 -5.93
C TYR A 96 -6.62 -1.36 -6.81
N ALA A 97 -7.68 -2.16 -6.65
CA ALA A 97 -8.92 -2.07 -7.43
C ALA A 97 -8.68 -2.00 -8.96
N GLY A 98 -7.81 -2.89 -9.48
CA GLY A 98 -7.42 -2.90 -10.88
C GLY A 98 -6.68 -1.64 -11.32
N GLY A 99 -5.87 -1.05 -10.46
CA GLY A 99 -5.08 0.18 -10.75
C GLY A 99 -5.83 1.49 -10.56
N ARG A 100 -7.04 1.45 -10.02
CA ARG A 100 -7.85 2.67 -9.75
C ARG A 100 -7.55 3.31 -8.39
N GLN A 101 -6.81 2.64 -7.52
CA GLN A 101 -6.39 3.17 -6.23
C GLN A 101 -4.89 3.41 -6.18
N SER A 102 -4.47 4.52 -5.59
CA SER A 102 -3.05 4.82 -5.34
C SER A 102 -2.50 3.95 -4.21
N CYS A 103 -1.18 3.74 -4.23
CA CYS A 103 -0.49 3.09 -3.13
C CYS A 103 -0.41 4.03 -1.91
N LEU A 104 -0.93 3.59 -0.76
CA LEU A 104 -0.88 4.37 0.46
C LEU A 104 0.56 4.66 0.90
N LEU A 105 1.47 3.69 0.78
CA LEU A 105 2.87 3.87 1.13
C LEU A 105 3.50 5.02 0.32
N ASN A 106 3.16 5.11 -0.97
CA ASN A 106 3.63 6.21 -1.82
C ASN A 106 2.99 7.55 -1.44
N MET A 107 1.69 7.56 -1.13
CA MET A 107 0.95 8.78 -0.82
C MET A 107 1.23 9.34 0.57
N LEU A 108 1.79 8.55 1.48
CA LEU A 108 2.19 8.97 2.83
C LEU A 108 3.71 9.21 2.96
N GLN A 109 4.49 9.09 1.86
CA GLN A 109 5.93 9.38 1.91
C GLN A 109 6.19 10.81 2.36
N PRO A 110 7.20 11.03 3.23
CA PRO A 110 7.63 12.38 3.57
C PRO A 110 8.23 13.09 2.36
N PRO A 111 8.21 14.43 2.33
CA PRO A 111 9.09 15.19 1.47
C PRO A 111 10.55 14.76 1.66
N ARG A 112 11.38 14.93 0.62
CA ARG A 112 12.82 14.65 0.75
C ARG A 112 13.38 15.56 1.85
N ASP A 113 14.27 15.00 2.65
CA ASP A 113 14.94 15.69 3.75
C ASP A 113 14.05 16.04 4.96
N GLU A 114 12.80 15.56 5.00
CA GLU A 114 11.92 15.71 6.14
C GLU A 114 11.55 14.33 6.73
N ALA A 115 11.64 14.21 8.06
CA ALA A 115 11.09 13.06 8.76
C ALA A 115 9.58 13.24 8.95
N ASN A 116 8.82 12.19 8.69
CA ASN A 116 7.41 12.19 9.08
C ASN A 116 7.06 10.93 9.90
N ALA A 117 5.88 10.98 10.49
CA ALA A 117 5.39 9.93 11.39
C ALA A 117 5.28 8.53 10.75
N CYS A 118 5.31 8.41 9.43
CA CYS A 118 5.13 7.15 8.69
C CYS A 118 6.41 6.64 8.02
N GLY A 119 7.48 7.46 7.94
CA GLY A 119 8.68 7.16 7.14
C GLY A 119 9.30 5.80 7.46
N ASP A 120 9.53 5.50 8.74
CA ASP A 120 10.13 4.23 9.17
C ASP A 120 9.22 3.03 8.88
N ALA A 121 7.90 3.17 9.07
CA ALA A 121 6.94 2.12 8.78
C ALA A 121 6.86 1.84 7.27
N ILE A 122 6.92 2.87 6.44
CA ILE A 122 6.96 2.76 4.98
C ILE A 122 8.24 2.04 4.53
N ALA A 123 9.41 2.49 5.01
CA ALA A 123 10.69 1.87 4.69
C ALA A 123 10.72 0.40 5.10
N THR A 124 10.27 0.08 6.32
CA THR A 124 10.17 -1.29 6.82
C THR A 124 9.26 -2.14 5.92
N THR A 125 8.10 -1.62 5.51
CA THR A 125 7.17 -2.37 4.66
C THR A 125 7.77 -2.66 3.29
N PHE A 126 8.41 -1.68 2.64
CA PHE A 126 9.09 -1.91 1.36
C PHE A 126 10.25 -2.91 1.50
N GLN A 127 11.05 -2.82 2.56
CA GLN A 127 12.15 -3.76 2.79
C GLN A 127 11.66 -5.18 2.97
N ARG A 128 10.55 -5.38 3.70
CA ARG A 128 9.92 -6.70 3.87
C ARG A 128 9.39 -7.25 2.55
N LEU A 129 8.79 -6.41 1.69
CA LEU A 129 8.35 -6.79 0.35
C LEU A 129 9.52 -7.24 -0.52
N LEU A 130 10.60 -6.47 -0.57
CA LEU A 130 11.82 -6.82 -1.30
C LEU A 130 12.39 -8.15 -0.81
N THR A 131 12.44 -8.37 0.50
CA THR A 131 12.93 -9.61 1.10
C THR A 131 12.07 -10.81 0.70
N ALA A 132 10.73 -10.67 0.79
CA ALA A 132 9.81 -11.75 0.47
C ALA A 132 9.81 -12.10 -1.03
N LEU A 133 9.80 -11.10 -1.90
CA LEU A 133 9.91 -11.30 -3.35
C LEU A 133 11.26 -11.90 -3.76
N GLY A 134 12.36 -11.44 -3.14
CA GLY A 134 13.68 -12.02 -3.37
C GLY A 134 13.77 -13.48 -2.91
N ALA A 135 13.05 -13.87 -1.86
CA ALA A 135 12.96 -15.28 -1.46
C ALA A 135 12.28 -16.12 -2.55
N VAL A 136 11.17 -15.65 -3.13
CA VAL A 136 10.50 -16.35 -4.24
C VAL A 136 11.40 -16.45 -5.47
N ALA A 137 12.17 -15.40 -5.81
CA ALA A 137 13.11 -15.44 -6.93
C ALA A 137 14.24 -16.48 -6.69
N ARG A 138 14.79 -16.57 -5.46
CA ARG A 138 15.77 -17.62 -5.12
C ARG A 138 15.20 -19.03 -5.24
N GLU A 139 13.98 -19.24 -4.78
CA GLU A 139 13.28 -20.52 -4.97
C GLU A 139 13.07 -20.86 -6.45
N ALA A 140 12.97 -19.84 -7.33
CA ALA A 140 12.91 -20.01 -8.78
C ALA A 140 14.30 -20.25 -9.42
N GLY A 141 15.39 -20.23 -8.64
CA GLY A 141 16.73 -20.55 -9.10
C GLY A 141 17.67 -19.36 -9.30
N ALA A 142 17.21 -18.12 -9.00
CA ALA A 142 18.06 -16.95 -9.07
C ALA A 142 19.14 -16.97 -7.97
N ASP A 143 20.34 -16.50 -8.27
CA ASP A 143 21.35 -16.23 -7.24
C ASP A 143 20.96 -15.01 -6.37
N ASP A 144 21.73 -14.72 -5.32
CA ASP A 144 21.38 -13.67 -4.36
C ASP A 144 21.36 -12.27 -4.99
N ILE A 145 22.24 -12.00 -5.97
CA ILE A 145 22.31 -10.71 -6.66
C ILE A 145 21.10 -10.57 -7.59
N GLU A 146 20.86 -11.59 -8.38
CA GLU A 146 19.75 -11.64 -9.33
C GLU A 146 18.38 -11.59 -8.61
N ALA A 147 18.24 -12.36 -7.53
CA ALA A 147 17.00 -12.36 -6.73
C ALA A 147 16.67 -10.97 -6.17
N LYS A 148 17.69 -10.23 -5.72
CA LYS A 148 17.52 -8.84 -5.28
C LYS A 148 17.06 -7.94 -6.42
N LEU A 149 17.72 -8.02 -7.58
CA LEU A 149 17.37 -7.20 -8.75
C LEU A 149 15.97 -7.49 -9.26
N ARG A 150 15.57 -8.76 -9.32
CA ARG A 150 14.21 -9.17 -9.71
C ARG A 150 13.15 -8.63 -8.72
N ALA A 151 13.41 -8.70 -7.42
CA ALA A 151 12.52 -8.15 -6.40
C ALA A 151 12.36 -6.63 -6.52
N GLU A 152 13.46 -5.92 -6.73
CA GLU A 152 13.46 -4.47 -6.97
C GLU A 152 12.67 -4.13 -8.23
N GLN A 153 12.87 -4.86 -9.33
CA GLN A 153 12.16 -4.65 -10.58
C GLN A 153 10.66 -4.86 -10.45
N VAL A 154 10.23 -5.93 -9.75
CA VAL A 154 8.79 -6.14 -9.46
C VAL A 154 8.21 -4.96 -8.71
N LEU A 155 8.89 -4.46 -7.68
CA LEU A 155 8.39 -3.36 -6.87
C LEU A 155 8.34 -2.04 -7.66
N VAL A 156 9.36 -1.77 -8.48
CA VAL A 156 9.41 -0.61 -9.39
C VAL A 156 8.29 -0.69 -10.43
N GLU A 157 8.09 -1.85 -11.06
CA GLU A 157 7.03 -2.08 -12.05
C GLU A 157 5.65 -1.87 -11.43
N LEU A 158 5.41 -2.44 -10.24
CA LEU A 158 4.14 -2.30 -9.51
C LEU A 158 3.86 -0.83 -9.17
N GLN A 159 4.81 -0.15 -8.51
CA GLN A 159 4.63 1.23 -8.06
C GLN A 159 4.60 2.22 -9.22
N GLY A 160 5.49 2.05 -10.19
CA GLY A 160 5.55 2.89 -11.39
C GLY A 160 4.28 2.81 -12.21
N SER A 161 3.73 1.60 -12.38
CA SER A 161 2.48 1.42 -13.14
C SER A 161 1.27 2.10 -12.49
N LEU A 162 1.18 2.14 -11.16
CA LEU A 162 0.11 2.87 -10.44
C LEU A 162 0.22 4.39 -10.66
N VAL A 163 1.45 4.91 -10.62
CA VAL A 163 1.71 6.34 -10.87
C VAL A 163 1.35 6.71 -12.30
N VAL A 164 1.80 5.91 -13.28
CA VAL A 164 1.54 6.15 -14.70
C VAL A 164 0.06 5.98 -15.04
N ALA A 165 -0.59 4.92 -14.54
CA ALA A 165 -2.03 4.68 -14.74
C ALA A 165 -2.86 5.87 -14.27
N ARG A 166 -2.55 6.41 -13.09
CA ARG A 166 -3.19 7.60 -12.53
C ARG A 166 -2.92 8.85 -13.38
N GLY A 167 -1.67 9.08 -13.78
CA GLY A 167 -1.26 10.28 -14.55
C GLY A 167 -1.87 10.34 -15.95
N VAL A 168 -2.03 9.17 -16.59
CA VAL A 168 -2.62 9.04 -17.94
C VAL A 168 -4.15 8.87 -17.90
N GLY A 169 -4.70 8.45 -16.74
CA GLY A 169 -6.11 8.13 -16.60
C GLY A 169 -6.50 6.76 -17.21
N ASP A 170 -5.51 5.86 -17.40
CA ASP A 170 -5.72 4.51 -17.96
C ASP A 170 -5.30 3.42 -16.95
N ALA A 171 -6.27 2.85 -16.24
CA ALA A 171 -6.04 1.77 -15.28
C ALA A 171 -5.51 0.46 -15.94
N ALA A 172 -5.71 0.27 -17.25
CA ALA A 172 -5.21 -0.91 -17.96
C ALA A 172 -3.68 -0.99 -17.98
N ILE A 173 -2.97 0.13 -17.78
CA ILE A 173 -1.51 0.16 -17.63
C ILE A 173 -1.08 -0.71 -16.44
N PHE A 174 -1.78 -0.60 -15.31
CA PHE A 174 -1.53 -1.42 -14.14
C PHE A 174 -1.77 -2.91 -14.39
N GLY A 175 -2.87 -3.27 -15.05
CA GLY A 175 -3.15 -4.66 -15.40
C GLY A 175 -2.07 -5.28 -16.29
N ARG A 176 -1.57 -4.51 -17.29
CA ARG A 176 -0.45 -4.95 -18.13
C ARG A 176 0.85 -5.12 -17.35
N ALA A 177 1.11 -4.26 -16.37
CA ALA A 177 2.26 -4.40 -15.47
C ALA A 177 2.15 -5.64 -14.60
N LEU A 178 1.01 -5.87 -13.96
CA LEU A 178 0.75 -7.09 -13.18
C LEU A 178 0.99 -8.36 -13.99
N GLY A 179 0.61 -8.38 -15.27
CA GLY A 179 0.84 -9.52 -16.15
C GLY A 179 2.32 -9.84 -16.42
N ARG A 180 3.23 -8.88 -16.22
CA ARG A 180 4.68 -9.07 -16.40
C ARG A 180 5.40 -9.54 -15.12
N LEU A 181 4.82 -9.33 -13.93
CA LEU A 181 5.49 -9.64 -12.67
C LEU A 181 5.92 -11.11 -12.54
N PRO A 182 5.10 -12.11 -13.00
CA PRO A 182 5.54 -13.50 -12.94
C PRO A 182 6.83 -13.76 -13.72
N SER A 183 6.95 -13.28 -14.96
CA SER A 183 8.17 -13.49 -15.74
C SER A 183 9.38 -12.77 -15.14
N ILE A 184 9.22 -11.59 -14.56
CA ILE A 184 10.31 -10.89 -13.85
C ILE A 184 10.85 -11.74 -12.70
N ILE A 185 10.00 -12.37 -11.91
CA ILE A 185 10.43 -13.18 -10.76
C ILE A 185 10.99 -14.53 -11.19
N LEU A 186 10.40 -15.17 -12.21
CA LEU A 186 10.71 -16.55 -12.57
C LEU A 186 11.87 -16.67 -13.56
N ASP A 187 11.92 -15.78 -14.54
CA ASP A 187 12.81 -15.92 -15.69
C ASP A 187 13.93 -14.86 -15.73
N GLY A 188 13.72 -13.69 -15.14
CA GLY A 188 14.65 -12.55 -15.09
C GLY A 188 14.53 -11.64 -16.28
#